data_19ba65c20ec279b2154c497811cbb47b
#
_entry.id   19ba65c20ec279b2154c497811cbb47b
#
_cell.length_a   1.000
_cell.length_b   1.000
_cell.length_c   1.000
_cell.angle_alpha   90.00
_cell.angle_beta   90.00
_cell.angle_gamma   90.00
#
_symmetry.space_group_name_H-M   'P 1'
#
loop_
_entity.id
_entity.type
_entity.pdbx_description
1 polymer ?
#
loop_
_entity_poly.entity_id
_entity_poly.type
_entity_poly.pdbx_seq_one_letter_code
_entity_poly.pdbx_strand_id
1 'polypeptide(L)'
;MDQHGDDFGMRRRSRAARLLQIAAVFVMVFTVTIGAAEERAVKSRVAPVYPEIAKRMKIMGVVKVEATVDADGKVTDAKAINGSHTLSPAAEDAVRKWKFVPGAGTETVNVEIKFELSH
;
A
#
# COMPACT_ATOMS: atom_id res chain seq x y z
N MET A 1 -30.30 41.71 -28.68
CA MET A 1 -29.31 41.31 -29.61
C MET A 1 -27.99 41.20 -28.96
N ASP A 2 -27.55 42.23 -28.36
CA ASP A 2 -26.24 42.25 -27.75
C ASP A 2 -26.07 41.22 -26.66
N GLN A 3 -27.12 40.88 -26.03
CA GLN A 3 -27.09 39.98 -24.91
C GLN A 3 -26.61 38.60 -25.29
N HIS A 4 -26.83 38.21 -26.51
CA HIS A 4 -26.42 36.90 -26.95
C HIS A 4 -24.92 36.73 -26.94
N GLY A 5 -24.20 37.73 -27.30
CA GLY A 5 -22.77 37.64 -27.32
C GLY A 5 -22.19 37.48 -25.95
N ASP A 6 -22.82 38.11 -24.98
CA ASP A 6 -22.33 38.03 -23.62
C ASP A 6 -22.46 36.61 -23.07
N ASP A 7 -23.56 35.96 -23.40
CA ASP A 7 -23.77 34.63 -22.94
C ASP A 7 -22.72 33.66 -23.42
N PHE A 8 -22.28 33.81 -24.64
CA PHE A 8 -21.26 32.93 -25.16
C PHE A 8 -19.94 33.11 -24.42
N GLY A 9 -19.61 34.32 -24.10
CA GLY A 9 -18.38 34.57 -23.39
C GLY A 9 -18.37 33.89 -22.03
N MET A 10 -19.47 33.91 -21.34
CA MET A 10 -19.55 33.30 -20.03
C MET A 10 -19.39 31.81 -20.10
N ARG A 11 -19.98 31.19 -21.10
CA ARG A 11 -19.89 29.74 -21.25
C ARG A 11 -18.46 29.28 -21.42
N ARG A 12 -17.72 30.02 -22.22
CA ARG A 12 -16.32 29.70 -22.48
C ARG A 12 -15.53 29.74 -21.19
N ARG A 13 -15.79 30.73 -20.38
CA ARG A 13 -15.09 30.85 -19.10
C ARG A 13 -15.35 29.65 -18.21
N SER A 14 -16.58 29.20 -18.20
CA SER A 14 -16.91 28.03 -17.38
C SER A 14 -16.13 26.81 -17.78
N ARG A 15 -15.98 26.60 -19.06
CA ARG A 15 -15.23 25.47 -19.56
C ARG A 15 -13.78 25.54 -19.13
N ALA A 16 -13.21 26.72 -19.22
CA ALA A 16 -11.83 26.89 -18.80
C ALA A 16 -11.66 26.58 -17.31
N ALA A 17 -12.62 27.01 -16.52
CA ALA A 17 -12.56 26.73 -15.09
C ALA A 17 -12.59 25.24 -14.80
N ARG A 18 -13.39 24.50 -15.54
CA ARG A 18 -13.46 23.07 -15.35
C ARG A 18 -12.14 22.40 -15.66
N LEU A 19 -11.50 22.82 -16.71
CA LEU A 19 -10.21 22.26 -17.09
C LEU A 19 -9.17 22.49 -16.02
N LEU A 20 -9.19 23.66 -15.42
CA LEU A 20 -8.26 23.97 -14.35
C LEU A 20 -8.49 23.08 -13.15
N GLN A 21 -9.75 22.83 -12.83
CA GLN A 21 -10.07 21.96 -11.71
C GLN A 21 -9.57 20.54 -11.93
N ILE A 22 -9.72 20.06 -13.15
CA ILE A 22 -9.24 18.72 -13.48
C ILE A 22 -7.75 18.63 -13.30
N ALA A 23 -7.04 19.66 -13.74
CA ALA A 23 -5.59 19.69 -13.59
C ALA A 23 -5.18 19.63 -12.11
N ALA A 24 -5.90 20.35 -11.27
CA ALA A 24 -5.61 20.34 -9.85
C ALA A 24 -5.78 18.96 -9.25
N VAL A 25 -6.84 18.28 -9.61
CA VAL A 25 -7.08 16.92 -9.12
C VAL A 25 -5.97 15.99 -9.56
N PHE A 26 -5.53 16.13 -10.79
CA PHE A 26 -4.46 15.30 -11.32
C PHE A 26 -3.18 15.49 -10.51
N VAL A 27 -2.87 16.71 -10.16
CA VAL A 27 -1.67 16.99 -9.38
C VAL A 27 -1.74 16.31 -8.01
N MET A 28 -2.91 16.33 -7.39
CA MET A 28 -3.08 15.67 -6.09
C MET A 28 -2.85 14.17 -6.19
N VAL A 29 -3.37 13.55 -7.24
CA VAL A 29 -3.18 12.12 -7.46
C VAL A 29 -1.69 11.81 -7.61
N PHE A 30 -0.97 12.64 -8.32
CA PHE A 30 0.45 12.45 -8.51
C PHE A 30 1.20 12.51 -7.18
N THR A 31 0.82 13.42 -6.32
CA THR A 31 1.45 13.54 -5.00
C THR A 31 1.25 12.27 -4.19
N VAL A 32 0.05 11.72 -4.22
CA VAL A 32 -0.21 10.47 -3.50
C VAL A 32 0.65 9.34 -4.05
N THR A 33 0.82 9.30 -5.35
CA THR A 33 1.65 8.28 -5.99
C THR A 33 3.09 8.36 -5.52
N ILE A 34 3.61 9.55 -5.34
CA ILE A 34 4.98 9.72 -4.86
C ILE A 34 5.12 9.14 -3.46
N GLY A 35 4.17 9.40 -2.58
CA GLY A 35 4.20 8.84 -1.25
C GLY A 35 4.21 7.33 -1.26
N ALA A 36 3.41 6.73 -2.12
CA ALA A 36 3.36 5.29 -2.24
C ALA A 36 4.64 4.71 -2.83
N ALA A 37 5.37 5.49 -3.63
CA ALA A 37 6.59 5.01 -4.26
C ALA A 37 7.74 4.81 -3.27
N GLU A 38 7.62 5.34 -2.07
CA GLU A 38 8.66 5.14 -1.06
C GLU A 38 8.66 3.70 -0.58
N GLU A 39 7.55 3.00 -0.70
CA GLU A 39 7.47 1.61 -0.33
C GLU A 39 7.64 0.75 -1.56
N ARG A 40 8.52 -0.23 -1.46
CA ARG A 40 8.78 -1.11 -2.58
C ARG A 40 7.55 -1.99 -2.84
N ALA A 41 7.13 -2.09 -4.09
CA ALA A 41 5.96 -2.87 -4.46
C ALA A 41 6.21 -4.37 -4.25
N VAL A 42 5.17 -5.08 -3.86
CA VAL A 42 5.24 -6.53 -3.67
C VAL A 42 4.98 -7.21 -5.00
N LYS A 43 5.89 -8.08 -5.41
CA LYS A 43 5.76 -8.85 -6.64
C LYS A 43 4.99 -10.15 -6.40
N SER A 44 5.25 -10.81 -5.29
CA SER A 44 4.62 -12.07 -4.95
C SER A 44 4.44 -12.16 -3.44
N ARG A 45 3.24 -12.50 -3.02
CA ARG A 45 2.91 -12.66 -1.60
C ARG A 45 2.63 -14.11 -1.28
N VAL A 46 2.97 -14.51 -0.06
CA VAL A 46 2.67 -15.83 0.47
C VAL A 46 1.80 -15.63 1.69
N ALA A 47 0.66 -16.31 1.74
CA ALA A 47 -0.23 -16.21 2.89
C ALA A 47 0.39 -16.88 4.11
N PRO A 48 0.19 -16.32 5.30
CA PRO A 48 0.71 -16.92 6.52
C PRO A 48 -0.09 -18.18 6.86
N VAL A 49 0.60 -19.12 7.52
CA VAL A 49 -0.05 -20.30 8.06
C VAL A 49 -0.56 -19.94 9.45
N TYR A 50 -1.85 -20.07 9.66
CA TYR A 50 -2.47 -19.73 10.94
C TYR A 50 -2.05 -20.76 11.99
N PRO A 51 -1.40 -20.35 13.09
CA PRO A 51 -0.99 -21.32 14.13
C PRO A 51 -2.19 -22.00 14.79
N GLU A 52 -2.07 -23.27 15.08
CA GLU A 52 -3.16 -24.03 15.68
C GLU A 52 -3.61 -23.45 17.01
N ILE A 53 -2.65 -23.05 17.85
CA ILE A 53 -3.00 -22.48 19.15
C ILE A 53 -3.80 -21.18 18.98
N ALA A 54 -3.45 -20.39 17.99
CA ALA A 54 -4.16 -19.15 17.72
C ALA A 54 -5.58 -19.42 17.24
N LYS A 55 -5.77 -20.47 16.45
CA LYS A 55 -7.11 -20.85 16.01
C LYS A 55 -7.98 -21.25 17.19
N ARG A 56 -7.43 -22.07 18.07
CA ARG A 56 -8.17 -22.55 19.25
C ARG A 56 -8.56 -21.41 20.16
N MET A 57 -7.67 -20.47 20.36
CA MET A 57 -7.90 -19.35 21.25
C MET A 57 -8.55 -18.17 20.55
N LYS A 58 -8.81 -18.31 19.25
CA LYS A 58 -9.43 -17.25 18.42
C LYS A 58 -8.64 -15.96 18.48
N ILE A 59 -7.32 -16.08 18.42
CA ILE A 59 -6.44 -14.93 18.39
C ILE A 59 -6.39 -14.40 16.97
N MET A 60 -6.78 -13.16 16.79
CA MET A 60 -6.82 -12.48 15.50
C MET A 60 -6.15 -11.12 15.64
N GLY A 61 -5.89 -10.47 14.53
CA GLY A 61 -5.34 -9.13 14.55
C GLY A 61 -4.33 -8.91 13.45
N VAL A 62 -3.63 -7.80 13.56
CA VAL A 62 -2.64 -7.39 12.57
C VAL A 62 -1.25 -7.50 13.19
N VAL A 63 -0.32 -8.10 12.45
CA VAL A 63 1.08 -8.17 12.85
C VAL A 63 1.86 -7.29 11.89
N LYS A 64 2.61 -6.36 12.44
CA LYS A 64 3.48 -5.51 11.63
C LYS A 64 4.86 -6.15 11.58
N VAL A 65 5.36 -6.39 10.38
CA VAL A 65 6.64 -7.04 10.14
C VAL A 65 7.57 -6.08 9.42
N GLU A 66 8.77 -5.96 9.94
CA GLU A 66 9.81 -5.19 9.29
C GLU A 66 10.63 -6.15 8.45
N ALA A 67 10.61 -5.97 7.15
CA ALA A 67 11.30 -6.83 6.21
C ALA A 67 12.52 -6.12 5.63
N THR A 68 13.64 -6.81 5.58
CA THR A 68 14.82 -6.31 4.89
C THR A 68 14.83 -6.94 3.51
N VAL A 69 14.82 -6.10 2.48
CA VAL A 69 14.70 -6.53 1.08
C VAL A 69 15.96 -6.10 0.34
N ASP A 70 16.60 -7.05 -0.36
CA ASP A 70 17.82 -6.72 -1.11
C ASP A 70 17.49 -6.11 -2.48
N ALA A 71 18.52 -5.79 -3.24
CA ALA A 71 18.36 -5.14 -4.53
C ALA A 71 17.57 -5.99 -5.52
N ASP A 72 17.60 -7.30 -5.38
CA ASP A 72 16.88 -8.21 -6.27
C ASP A 72 15.42 -8.38 -5.89
N GLY A 73 15.01 -7.82 -4.75
CA GLY A 73 13.64 -7.96 -4.27
C GLY A 73 13.45 -9.14 -3.35
N LYS A 74 14.52 -9.78 -2.94
CA LYS A 74 14.45 -10.93 -2.04
C LYS A 74 14.46 -10.48 -0.60
N VAL A 75 13.62 -11.08 0.23
CA VAL A 75 13.59 -10.80 1.66
C VAL A 75 14.72 -11.56 2.34
N THR A 76 15.64 -10.82 2.92
CA THR A 76 16.80 -11.42 3.62
C THR A 76 16.55 -11.55 5.11
N ASP A 77 15.61 -10.77 5.66
CA ASP A 77 15.27 -10.86 7.06
C ASP A 77 13.84 -10.34 7.25
N ALA A 78 13.15 -10.86 8.26
CA ALA A 78 11.80 -10.44 8.60
C ALA A 78 11.63 -10.52 10.10
N LYS A 79 11.20 -9.40 10.69
CA LYS A 79 11.06 -9.30 12.14
C LYS A 79 9.74 -8.63 12.48
N ALA A 80 8.93 -9.30 13.30
CA ALA A 80 7.69 -8.71 13.78
C ALA A 80 8.01 -7.64 14.82
N ILE A 81 7.47 -6.45 14.63
CA ILE A 81 7.72 -5.31 15.51
C ILE A 81 6.48 -4.91 16.29
N ASN A 82 5.32 -5.45 15.93
CA ASN A 82 4.07 -5.16 16.62
C ASN A 82 3.09 -6.26 16.32
N GLY A 83 2.21 -6.56 17.28
CA GLY A 83 1.18 -7.56 17.12
C GLY A 83 1.31 -8.68 18.13
N SER A 84 0.44 -9.68 18.01
CA SER A 84 0.42 -10.81 18.93
C SER A 84 1.68 -11.67 18.80
N HIS A 85 2.29 -12.01 19.93
CA HIS A 85 3.42 -12.92 19.94
C HIS A 85 3.09 -14.30 19.40
N THR A 86 1.84 -14.70 19.55
CA THR A 86 1.39 -16.00 19.05
C THR A 86 1.35 -16.04 17.53
N LEU A 87 1.02 -14.91 16.91
CA LEU A 87 0.92 -14.81 15.45
C LEU A 87 2.24 -14.39 14.79
N SER A 88 3.13 -13.78 15.54
CA SER A 88 4.35 -13.20 14.96
C SER A 88 5.21 -14.20 14.20
N PRO A 89 5.49 -15.40 14.69
CA PRO A 89 6.32 -16.34 13.93
C PRO A 89 5.71 -16.68 12.56
N ALA A 90 4.40 -16.85 12.51
CA ALA A 90 3.72 -17.18 11.26
C ALA A 90 3.82 -16.02 10.27
N ALA A 91 3.69 -14.80 10.79
CA ALA A 91 3.81 -13.61 9.93
C ALA A 91 5.22 -13.47 9.38
N GLU A 92 6.23 -13.66 10.22
CA GLU A 92 7.61 -13.60 9.79
C GLU A 92 7.94 -14.63 8.73
N ASP A 93 7.50 -15.87 8.94
CA ASP A 93 7.76 -16.93 7.98
C ASP A 93 7.12 -16.64 6.63
N ALA A 94 5.92 -16.11 6.63
CA ALA A 94 5.24 -15.76 5.39
C ALA A 94 6.01 -14.67 4.64
N VAL A 95 6.39 -13.62 5.35
CA VAL A 95 7.07 -12.48 4.73
C VAL A 95 8.44 -12.87 4.17
N ARG A 96 9.13 -13.78 4.82
CA ARG A 96 10.41 -14.28 4.31
C ARG A 96 10.29 -14.91 2.93
N LYS A 97 9.13 -15.41 2.59
CA LYS A 97 8.88 -16.03 1.29
C LYS A 97 8.32 -15.07 0.26
N TRP A 98 8.06 -13.84 0.65
CA TRP A 98 7.56 -12.82 -0.26
C TRP A 98 8.67 -12.39 -1.22
N LYS A 99 8.25 -11.87 -2.37
CA LYS A 99 9.15 -11.28 -3.35
C LYS A 99 8.71 -9.86 -3.60
N PHE A 100 9.68 -8.97 -3.68
CA PHE A 100 9.42 -7.57 -3.98
C PHE A 100 9.99 -7.22 -5.34
N VAL A 101 9.58 -6.10 -5.87
CA VAL A 101 10.13 -5.59 -7.12
C VAL A 101 11.59 -5.20 -6.86
N PRO A 102 12.52 -5.52 -7.78
CA PRO A 102 13.91 -5.11 -7.62
C PRO A 102 14.05 -3.61 -7.44
N GLY A 103 15.07 -3.21 -6.69
CA GLY A 103 15.33 -1.82 -6.39
C GLY A 103 16.81 -1.51 -6.46
N ALA A 104 17.15 -0.28 -6.08
CA ALA A 104 18.52 0.21 -6.19
C ALA A 104 19.47 -0.42 -5.16
N GLY A 105 18.95 -0.91 -4.07
CA GLY A 105 19.78 -1.48 -3.02
C GLY A 105 18.93 -2.12 -1.95
N THR A 106 19.57 -2.43 -0.82
CA THR A 106 18.88 -3.02 0.31
C THR A 106 18.04 -1.97 1.03
N GLU A 107 16.79 -2.30 1.32
CA GLU A 107 15.88 -1.41 2.04
C GLU A 107 15.12 -2.16 3.10
N THR A 108 14.63 -1.40 4.08
CA THR A 108 13.72 -1.92 5.09
C THR A 108 12.30 -1.50 4.73
N VAL A 109 11.40 -2.48 4.66
CA VAL A 109 10.00 -2.25 4.29
C VAL A 109 9.13 -2.76 5.42
N ASN A 110 8.14 -1.98 5.81
CA ASN A 110 7.17 -2.40 6.81
C ASN A 110 5.93 -2.95 6.12
N VAL A 111 5.53 -4.15 6.51
CA VAL A 111 4.32 -4.77 5.96
C VAL A 111 3.40 -5.17 7.10
N GLU A 112 2.12 -5.19 6.83
CA GLU A 112 1.12 -5.60 7.80
C GLU A 112 0.47 -6.88 7.34
N ILE A 113 0.43 -7.87 8.23
CA ILE A 113 -0.19 -9.16 7.95
C ILE A 113 -1.43 -9.27 8.82
N LYS A 114 -2.57 -9.43 8.19
CA LYS A 114 -3.84 -9.51 8.87
C LYS A 114 -4.24 -10.97 9.07
N PHE A 115 -4.54 -11.32 10.30
CA PHE A 115 -5.01 -12.66 10.66
C PHE A 115 -6.48 -12.60 11.03
N GLU A 116 -7.30 -13.27 10.26
CA GLU A 116 -8.73 -13.35 10.51
C GLU A 116 -9.16 -14.79 10.47
N LEU A 117 -10.12 -15.14 11.31
CA LEU A 117 -10.75 -16.43 11.27
C LEU A 117 -12.10 -16.30 10.61
N SER A 118 -12.35 -17.17 9.62
CA SER A 118 -13.65 -17.18 8.94
C SER A 118 -14.48 -18.31 9.53
N HIS A 119 -15.77 -18.14 9.45
CA HIS A 119 -16.72 -19.12 10.01
C HIS A 119 -17.29 -20.01 8.93
#